data_7719b60c7e385da3a2a46e2c016f16a6
#
_entry.id   7719b60c7e385da3a2a46e2c016f16a6
#
_cell.length_a   1.000
_cell.length_b   1.000
_cell.length_c   1.000
_cell.angle_alpha   90.00
_cell.angle_beta   90.00
_cell.angle_gamma   90.00
#
_symmetry.space_group_name_H-M   'P 1'
#
loop_
_entity.id
_entity.type
_entity.pdbx_description
1 polymer ?
#
loop_
_entity_poly.entity_id
_entity_poly.type
_entity_poly.pdbx_seq_one_letter_code
_entity_poly.pdbx_strand_id
1 'polypeptide(L)'
;DYFGYPYCRGRMFNTVEKDKGQYDQNIDIFWASGACFFIRKEIFELINGFDENFINHMEEIDLCWRLSNLKPNFKKRFLFKSVVYHLGGGSLNYDNPKKLFYNIRNQRWMLIKNINLFKWLSPTLIIIQSVNLLLAFYYLFTKNLNHFKEVFNAIIQNSISINGSKFNILDKYYDSKPKSSKPKHYTIKSILVQYFFRGRKKFSDLT
;
A
#
# COMPACT_ATOMS: atom_id res chain seq x y z
N ASP A 1 4.85 5.62 -0.75
CA ASP A 1 5.22 6.82 -1.50
C ASP A 1 4.00 7.60 -2.01
N TYR A 2 4.22 8.65 -2.79
CA TYR A 2 3.14 9.51 -3.34
C TYR A 2 2.13 8.74 -4.22
N PHE A 3 2.57 7.69 -4.88
CA PHE A 3 1.74 6.86 -5.75
C PHE A 3 1.16 5.62 -5.04
N GLY A 4 1.28 5.54 -3.72
CA GLY A 4 0.77 4.41 -2.94
C GLY A 4 1.58 3.13 -3.07
N TYR A 5 2.79 3.18 -3.61
CA TYR A 5 3.68 2.02 -3.56
C TYR A 5 4.23 1.86 -2.16
N PRO A 6 3.97 0.73 -1.49
CA PRO A 6 4.48 0.48 -0.15
C PRO A 6 5.97 0.15 -0.18
N TYR A 7 6.67 0.57 0.85
CA TYR A 7 8.05 0.18 1.12
C TYR A 7 8.29 0.16 2.63
N CYS A 8 9.25 -0.61 3.06
CA CYS A 8 9.56 -0.80 4.48
C CYS A 8 10.99 -0.36 4.77
N ARG A 9 11.26 -0.01 6.02
CA ARG A 9 12.62 0.08 6.53
C ARG A 9 13.28 -1.29 6.32
N GLY A 10 14.46 -1.29 5.69
CA GLY A 10 15.21 -2.50 5.37
C GLY A 10 14.73 -3.27 4.13
N ARG A 11 13.65 -2.83 3.43
CA ARG A 11 13.19 -3.51 2.22
C ARG A 11 12.56 -2.55 1.21
N MET A 12 13.08 -2.58 -0.01
CA MET A 12 12.52 -1.89 -1.16
C MET A 12 12.40 -2.86 -2.35
N PHE A 13 11.18 -3.10 -2.83
CA PHE A 13 10.90 -4.13 -3.85
C PHE A 13 11.54 -5.48 -3.49
N ASN A 14 12.46 -5.96 -4.32
CA ASN A 14 13.17 -7.22 -4.10
C ASN A 14 14.50 -7.07 -3.34
N THR A 15 14.90 -5.84 -3.02
CA THR A 15 16.13 -5.59 -2.27
C THR A 15 15.86 -5.58 -0.78
N VAL A 16 16.51 -6.47 -0.07
CA VAL A 16 16.49 -6.57 1.40
C VAL A 16 17.83 -6.11 1.96
N GLU A 17 17.81 -5.28 2.96
CA GLU A 17 19.00 -4.85 3.69
C GLU A 17 19.27 -5.78 4.87
N LYS A 18 20.54 -6.11 5.06
CA LYS A 18 20.97 -6.76 6.30
C LYS A 18 20.88 -5.72 7.43
N ASP A 19 20.21 -6.07 8.51
CA ASP A 19 20.20 -5.26 9.72
C ASP A 19 21.57 -5.34 10.40
N LYS A 20 22.14 -4.16 10.67
CA LYS A 20 23.41 -3.95 11.37
C LYS A 20 23.25 -2.95 12.51
N GLY A 21 22.04 -2.82 13.04
CA GLY A 21 21.71 -1.83 14.06
C GLY A 21 21.28 -0.47 13.52
N GLN A 22 21.26 -0.27 12.17
CA GLN A 22 20.83 1.01 11.57
C GLN A 22 19.37 1.35 11.83
N TYR A 23 18.61 0.39 12.33
CA TYR A 23 17.18 0.56 12.64
C TYR A 23 16.87 0.44 14.15
N ASP A 24 17.88 0.45 15.00
CA ASP A 24 17.76 0.25 16.46
C ASP A 24 17.23 1.50 17.18
N GLN A 25 16.12 2.02 16.72
CA GLN A 25 15.44 3.18 17.29
C GLN A 25 13.93 3.01 17.27
N ASN A 26 13.31 3.33 18.41
CA ASN A 26 11.86 3.47 18.46
C ASN A 26 11.43 4.73 17.72
N ILE A 27 10.66 4.58 16.68
CA ILE A 27 10.20 5.72 15.86
C ILE A 27 8.70 5.64 15.60
N ASP A 28 8.11 6.79 15.33
CA ASP A 28 6.77 6.85 14.80
C ASP A 28 6.79 6.43 13.32
N ILE A 29 5.83 5.59 12.93
CA ILE A 29 5.72 5.03 11.57
C ILE A 29 4.37 5.36 10.97
N PHE A 30 4.29 5.31 9.63
CA PHE A 30 3.02 5.51 8.93
C PHE A 30 2.14 4.26 9.02
N TRP A 31 2.69 3.09 8.80
CA TRP A 31 1.98 1.81 8.83
C TRP A 31 2.85 0.71 9.42
N ALA A 32 2.19 -0.28 10.01
CA ALA A 32 2.82 -1.48 10.55
C ALA A 32 2.49 -2.68 9.66
N SER A 33 3.45 -3.59 9.50
CA SER A 33 3.24 -4.80 8.72
C SER A 33 2.22 -5.72 9.37
N GLY A 34 1.35 -6.32 8.56
CA GLY A 34 0.41 -7.36 8.98
C GLY A 34 1.07 -8.62 9.53
N ALA A 35 2.38 -8.79 9.35
CA ALA A 35 3.13 -9.90 9.94
C ALA A 35 3.08 -9.90 11.48
N CYS A 36 3.15 -8.73 12.10
CA CYS A 36 2.94 -8.58 13.54
C CYS A 36 2.73 -7.11 13.89
N PHE A 37 1.57 -6.79 14.47
CA PHE A 37 1.34 -5.52 15.14
C PHE A 37 0.31 -5.69 16.26
N PHE A 38 0.35 -4.77 17.22
CA PHE A 38 -0.63 -4.68 18.29
C PHE A 38 -1.41 -3.39 18.14
N ILE A 39 -2.70 -3.48 18.35
CA ILE A 39 -3.62 -2.34 18.35
C ILE A 39 -4.56 -2.46 19.55
N ARG A 40 -4.90 -1.35 20.18
CA ARG A 40 -5.90 -1.35 21.24
C ARG A 40 -7.24 -1.71 20.64
N LYS A 41 -8.00 -2.57 21.35
CA LYS A 41 -9.31 -3.06 20.90
C LYS A 41 -10.26 -1.90 20.55
N GLU A 42 -10.38 -0.92 21.42
CA GLU A 42 -11.24 0.23 21.24
C GLU A 42 -10.86 1.09 20.01
N ILE A 43 -9.56 1.11 19.64
CA ILE A 43 -9.10 1.80 18.43
C ILE A 43 -9.42 0.99 17.19
N PHE A 44 -9.25 -0.33 17.26
CA PHE A 44 -9.60 -1.24 16.18
C PHE A 44 -11.08 -1.19 15.84
N GLU A 45 -11.93 -1.21 16.88
CA GLU A 45 -13.39 -1.09 16.74
C GLU A 45 -13.80 0.30 16.23
N LEU A 46 -13.16 1.38 16.71
CA LEU A 46 -13.42 2.75 16.27
C LEU A 46 -13.22 2.95 14.76
N ILE A 47 -12.24 2.25 14.18
CA ILE A 47 -11.97 2.29 12.72
C ILE A 47 -12.63 1.14 11.97
N ASN A 48 -13.51 0.36 12.61
CA ASN A 48 -14.21 -0.83 12.11
C ASN A 48 -13.26 -1.90 11.53
N GLY A 49 -12.14 -2.14 12.21
CA GLY A 49 -11.25 -3.22 11.88
C GLY A 49 -10.64 -3.15 10.47
N PHE A 50 -10.33 -4.31 9.93
CA PHE A 50 -9.91 -4.44 8.53
C PHE A 50 -11.10 -4.28 7.58
N ASP A 51 -10.84 -3.71 6.41
CA ASP A 51 -11.80 -3.72 5.33
C ASP A 51 -11.71 -5.04 4.56
N GLU A 52 -12.73 -5.86 4.67
CA GLU A 52 -12.79 -7.21 4.08
C GLU A 52 -12.70 -7.22 2.54
N ASN A 53 -12.88 -6.08 1.89
CA ASN A 53 -12.67 -5.97 0.45
C ASN A 53 -11.19 -6.14 0.06
N PHE A 54 -10.27 -5.84 0.97
CA PHE A 54 -8.84 -6.11 0.79
C PHE A 54 -8.54 -7.57 1.15
N ILE A 55 -8.94 -8.51 0.37
CA ILE A 55 -8.80 -9.95 0.65
C ILE A 55 -7.36 -10.32 1.04
N ASN A 56 -6.38 -9.67 0.43
CA ASN A 56 -4.95 -9.88 0.70
C ASN A 56 -4.14 -8.68 0.18
N HIS A 57 -3.13 -8.26 0.92
CA HIS A 57 -2.26 -7.11 0.67
C HIS A 57 -2.96 -5.74 0.81
N MET A 58 -2.27 -4.81 1.44
CA MET A 58 -2.67 -3.41 1.68
C MET A 58 -3.74 -3.21 2.77
N GLU A 59 -4.32 -4.26 3.34
CA GLU A 59 -5.34 -4.16 4.40
C GLU A 59 -4.80 -3.47 5.65
N GLU A 60 -3.58 -3.76 6.04
CA GLU A 60 -2.92 -3.16 7.19
C GLU A 60 -2.49 -1.71 6.92
N ILE A 61 -2.13 -1.41 5.68
CA ILE A 61 -1.78 -0.05 5.28
C ILE A 61 -3.04 0.82 5.26
N ASP A 62 -4.14 0.30 4.69
CA ASP A 62 -5.44 0.95 4.70
C ASP A 62 -5.92 1.23 6.13
N LEU A 63 -5.84 0.23 7.02
CA LEU A 63 -6.21 0.36 8.42
C LEU A 63 -5.41 1.48 9.11
N CYS A 64 -4.09 1.47 8.94
CA CYS A 64 -3.20 2.50 9.49
C CYS A 64 -3.47 3.88 8.91
N TRP A 65 -3.86 3.96 7.64
CA TRP A 65 -4.19 5.23 6.98
C TRP A 65 -5.52 5.79 7.47
N ARG A 66 -6.56 4.94 7.55
CA ARG A 66 -7.86 5.34 8.14
C ARG A 66 -7.70 5.87 9.56
N LEU A 67 -6.87 5.22 10.36
CA LEU A 67 -6.56 5.69 11.71
C LEU A 67 -5.90 7.08 11.67
N SER A 68 -4.95 7.31 10.77
CA SER A 68 -4.30 8.62 10.60
C SER A 68 -5.29 9.71 10.18
N ASN A 69 -6.25 9.36 9.31
CA ASN A 69 -7.27 10.31 8.85
C ASN A 69 -8.27 10.65 9.96
N LEU A 70 -8.68 9.66 10.75
CA LEU A 70 -9.68 9.82 11.80
C LEU A 70 -9.12 10.46 13.08
N LYS A 71 -7.90 10.06 13.45
CA LYS A 71 -7.22 10.46 14.68
C LYS A 71 -5.74 10.81 14.39
N PRO A 72 -5.46 11.99 13.83
CA PRO A 72 -4.10 12.38 13.42
C PRO A 72 -3.07 12.38 14.55
N ASN A 73 -3.51 12.52 15.78
CA ASN A 73 -2.65 12.55 16.98
C ASN A 73 -2.30 11.15 17.50
N PHE A 74 -2.95 10.09 17.00
CA PHE A 74 -2.59 8.73 17.38
C PHE A 74 -1.31 8.30 16.68
N LYS A 75 -0.36 7.88 17.50
CA LYS A 75 0.95 7.45 17.03
C LYS A 75 0.95 5.95 16.76
N LYS A 76 1.49 5.58 15.64
CA LYS A 76 1.88 4.20 15.32
C LYS A 76 3.37 4.10 15.53
N ARG A 77 3.83 3.20 16.38
CA ARG A 77 5.21 3.17 16.84
C ARG A 77 5.88 1.85 16.51
N PHE A 78 7.03 1.92 15.90
CA PHE A 78 7.95 0.80 15.75
C PHE A 78 8.79 0.67 17.00
N LEU A 79 8.85 -0.55 17.55
CA LEU A 79 9.64 -0.92 18.73
C LEU A 79 10.77 -1.86 18.28
N PHE A 80 11.99 -1.37 18.21
CA PHE A 80 13.10 -2.12 17.63
C PHE A 80 13.48 -3.38 18.43
N LYS A 81 13.23 -3.40 19.75
CA LYS A 81 13.46 -4.58 20.60
C LYS A 81 12.40 -5.68 20.42
N SER A 82 11.27 -5.38 19.78
CA SER A 82 10.21 -6.37 19.53
C SER A 82 10.49 -7.07 18.20
N VAL A 83 11.14 -8.23 18.29
CA VAL A 83 11.54 -9.01 17.11
C VAL A 83 10.62 -10.19 16.93
N VAL A 84 10.11 -10.37 15.70
CA VAL A 84 9.35 -11.54 15.29
C VAL A 84 9.93 -12.11 14.00
N TYR A 85 9.90 -13.43 13.90
CA TYR A 85 10.28 -14.14 12.69
C TYR A 85 9.04 -14.44 11.86
N HIS A 86 9.05 -14.04 10.61
CA HIS A 86 7.93 -14.20 9.71
C HIS A 86 8.31 -15.03 8.48
N LEU A 87 7.57 -16.13 8.24
CA LEU A 87 7.72 -16.90 7.03
C LEU A 87 7.02 -16.18 5.86
N GLY A 88 7.79 -15.41 5.10
CA GLY A 88 7.26 -14.70 3.94
C GLY A 88 6.72 -15.65 2.88
N GLY A 89 5.57 -15.31 2.29
CA GLY A 89 4.95 -16.12 1.24
C GLY A 89 4.11 -17.29 1.73
N GLY A 90 3.82 -17.38 3.05
CA GLY A 90 3.03 -18.47 3.63
C GLY A 90 1.60 -18.57 3.10
N SER A 91 0.95 -17.45 2.78
CA SER A 91 -0.40 -17.41 2.20
C SER A 91 -0.42 -17.41 0.67
N LEU A 92 0.54 -16.74 0.05
CA LEU A 92 0.72 -16.70 -1.41
C LEU A 92 2.21 -16.69 -1.74
N ASN A 93 2.65 -17.66 -2.55
CA ASN A 93 4.04 -17.69 -3.05
C ASN A 93 4.41 -16.38 -3.74
N TYR A 94 5.69 -16.02 -3.66
CA TYR A 94 6.18 -14.76 -4.23
C TYR A 94 5.89 -14.61 -5.72
N ASP A 95 5.92 -15.72 -6.48
CA ASP A 95 5.70 -15.75 -7.93
C ASP A 95 4.23 -16.00 -8.32
N ASN A 96 3.30 -15.98 -7.36
CA ASN A 96 1.90 -16.18 -7.67
C ASN A 96 1.32 -14.95 -8.38
N PRO A 97 0.80 -15.08 -9.62
CA PRO A 97 0.24 -13.96 -10.38
C PRO A 97 -0.91 -13.23 -9.65
N LYS A 98 -1.71 -13.95 -8.83
CA LYS A 98 -2.79 -13.35 -8.03
C LYS A 98 -2.27 -12.33 -7.00
N LYS A 99 -1.04 -12.50 -6.51
CA LYS A 99 -0.42 -11.51 -5.63
C LYS A 99 -0.28 -10.15 -6.33
N LEU A 100 0.11 -10.18 -7.59
CA LEU A 100 0.23 -8.97 -8.40
C LEU A 100 -1.13 -8.34 -8.66
N PHE A 101 -2.15 -9.15 -8.96
CA PHE A 101 -3.54 -8.69 -9.08
C PHE A 101 -3.99 -7.93 -7.83
N TYR A 102 -3.84 -8.52 -6.64
CA TYR A 102 -4.25 -7.87 -5.39
C TYR A 102 -3.46 -6.58 -5.12
N ASN A 103 -2.16 -6.58 -5.35
CA ASN A 103 -1.33 -5.39 -5.17
C ASN A 103 -1.80 -4.22 -6.04
N ILE A 104 -2.04 -4.46 -7.33
CA ILE A 104 -2.49 -3.43 -8.28
C ILE A 104 -3.90 -2.94 -7.95
N ARG A 105 -4.84 -3.85 -7.70
CA ARG A 105 -6.21 -3.52 -7.36
C ARG A 105 -6.30 -2.72 -6.07
N ASN A 106 -5.67 -3.25 -5.03
CA ASN A 106 -5.77 -2.71 -3.68
C ASN A 106 -5.02 -1.39 -3.52
N GLN A 107 -3.89 -1.20 -4.21
CA GLN A 107 -3.18 0.09 -4.25
C GLN A 107 -4.13 1.21 -4.68
N ARG A 108 -4.85 1.02 -5.77
CA ARG A 108 -5.80 2.02 -6.27
C ARG A 108 -6.95 2.24 -5.29
N TRP A 109 -7.53 1.17 -4.77
CA TRP A 109 -8.61 1.27 -3.80
C TRP A 109 -8.20 2.00 -2.54
N MET A 110 -7.05 1.67 -2.00
CA MET A 110 -6.48 2.34 -0.83
C MET A 110 -6.30 3.85 -1.08
N LEU A 111 -5.78 4.24 -2.24
CA LEU A 111 -5.61 5.65 -2.59
C LEU A 111 -6.95 6.39 -2.70
N ILE A 112 -7.90 5.84 -3.45
CA ILE A 112 -9.22 6.45 -3.63
C ILE A 112 -9.94 6.58 -2.30
N LYS A 113 -9.83 5.58 -1.43
CA LYS A 113 -10.46 5.54 -0.13
C LYS A 113 -9.86 6.57 0.84
N ASN A 114 -8.56 6.69 0.89
CA ASN A 114 -7.87 7.43 1.94
C ASN A 114 -7.45 8.85 1.54
N ILE A 115 -7.36 9.15 0.26
CA ILE A 115 -7.05 10.48 -0.25
C ILE A 115 -8.29 11.03 -0.97
N ASN A 116 -8.59 12.31 -0.76
CA ASN A 116 -9.60 13.00 -1.54
C ASN A 116 -9.04 13.30 -2.94
N LEU A 117 -8.83 12.25 -3.71
CA LEU A 117 -8.51 12.38 -5.11
C LEU A 117 -9.82 12.59 -5.85
N PHE A 118 -9.92 13.72 -6.56
CA PHE A 118 -11.03 13.96 -7.48
C PHE A 118 -11.11 12.75 -8.41
N LYS A 119 -11.89 11.78 -7.99
CA LYS A 119 -12.24 10.51 -8.65
C LYS A 119 -11.16 10.04 -9.66
N TRP A 120 -11.54 9.50 -10.78
CA TRP A 120 -10.68 8.88 -11.79
C TRP A 120 -9.80 9.84 -12.64
N LEU A 121 -10.02 11.16 -12.55
CA LEU A 121 -9.27 12.19 -13.30
C LEU A 121 -8.00 12.70 -12.59
N SER A 122 -7.67 12.18 -11.39
CA SER A 122 -6.43 12.59 -10.72
C SER A 122 -5.21 12.20 -11.57
N PRO A 123 -4.28 13.12 -11.83
CA PRO A 123 -3.03 12.81 -12.54
C PRO A 123 -2.28 11.62 -11.92
N THR A 124 -2.35 11.48 -10.60
CA THR A 124 -1.75 10.36 -9.87
C THR A 124 -2.33 9.02 -10.32
N LEU A 125 -3.67 8.91 -10.43
CA LEU A 125 -4.32 7.67 -10.87
C LEU A 125 -4.02 7.36 -12.34
N ILE A 126 -3.93 8.37 -13.18
CA ILE A 126 -3.57 8.22 -14.59
C ILE A 126 -2.14 7.67 -14.70
N ILE A 127 -1.19 8.24 -13.95
CA ILE A 127 0.20 7.76 -13.95
C ILE A 127 0.29 6.31 -13.46
N ILE A 128 -0.39 5.97 -12.36
CA ILE A 128 -0.42 4.60 -11.84
C ILE A 128 -0.99 3.64 -12.90
N GLN A 129 -2.07 4.03 -13.53
CA GLN A 129 -2.71 3.20 -14.56
C GLN A 129 -1.80 3.01 -15.78
N SER A 130 -1.08 4.05 -16.19
CA SER A 130 -0.08 3.97 -17.28
C SER A 130 1.06 3.02 -16.92
N VAL A 131 1.57 3.09 -15.69
CA VAL A 131 2.61 2.16 -15.21
C VAL A 131 2.10 0.71 -15.19
N ASN A 132 0.86 0.48 -14.74
CA ASN A 132 0.27 -0.86 -14.76
C ASN A 132 0.06 -1.38 -16.18
N LEU A 133 -0.29 -0.52 -17.12
CA LEU A 133 -0.42 -0.89 -18.53
C LEU A 133 0.94 -1.27 -19.14
N LEU A 134 1.98 -0.49 -18.85
CA LEU A 134 3.35 -0.83 -19.26
C LEU A 134 3.80 -2.17 -18.69
N LEU A 135 3.45 -2.46 -17.44
CA LEU A 135 3.72 -3.75 -16.80
C LEU A 135 2.97 -4.89 -17.49
N ALA A 136 1.71 -4.68 -17.89
CA ALA A 136 0.95 -5.66 -18.66
C ALA A 136 1.63 -5.96 -20.00
N PHE A 137 2.04 -4.93 -20.75
CA PHE A 137 2.79 -5.12 -21.99
C PHE A 137 4.12 -5.85 -21.78
N TYR A 138 4.87 -5.53 -20.73
CA TYR A 138 6.09 -6.26 -20.39
C TYR A 138 5.81 -7.75 -20.23
N TYR A 139 4.78 -8.16 -19.48
CA TYR A 139 4.45 -9.58 -19.35
C TYR A 139 3.94 -10.22 -20.62
N LEU A 140 3.26 -9.47 -21.47
CA LEU A 140 2.85 -9.96 -22.79
C LEU A 140 4.07 -10.23 -23.68
N PHE A 141 5.02 -9.29 -23.77
CA PHE A 141 6.25 -9.45 -24.58
C PHE A 141 7.19 -10.54 -24.04
N THR A 142 7.24 -10.71 -22.73
CA THR A 142 8.02 -11.80 -22.10
C THR A 142 7.29 -13.15 -22.11
N LYS A 143 6.11 -13.23 -22.78
CA LYS A 143 5.26 -14.43 -22.89
C LYS A 143 4.80 -15.00 -21.54
N ASN A 144 4.81 -14.19 -20.49
CA ASN A 144 4.30 -14.57 -19.18
C ASN A 144 2.80 -14.28 -19.09
N LEU A 145 2.01 -15.09 -19.80
CA LEU A 145 0.57 -14.87 -20.00
C LEU A 145 -0.25 -14.91 -18.70
N ASN A 146 0.18 -15.68 -17.72
CA ASN A 146 -0.51 -15.74 -16.42
C ASN A 146 -0.41 -14.39 -15.68
N HIS A 147 0.77 -13.79 -15.62
CA HIS A 147 0.96 -12.47 -15.02
C HIS A 147 0.27 -11.39 -15.84
N PHE A 148 0.35 -11.44 -17.18
CA PHE A 148 -0.37 -10.53 -18.06
C PHE A 148 -1.87 -10.53 -17.75
N LYS A 149 -2.49 -11.71 -17.70
CA LYS A 149 -3.92 -11.87 -17.39
C LYS A 149 -4.30 -11.22 -16.06
N GLU A 150 -3.53 -11.46 -15.00
CA GLU A 150 -3.85 -10.94 -13.68
C GLU A 150 -3.64 -9.41 -13.59
N VAL A 151 -2.61 -8.85 -14.23
CA VAL A 151 -2.43 -7.40 -14.33
C VAL A 151 -3.59 -6.78 -15.09
N PHE A 152 -3.96 -7.34 -16.23
CA PHE A 152 -5.05 -6.85 -17.06
C PHE A 152 -6.40 -6.93 -16.34
N ASN A 153 -6.68 -8.02 -15.65
CA ASN A 153 -7.87 -8.17 -14.81
C ASN A 153 -7.92 -7.11 -13.70
N ALA A 154 -6.81 -6.82 -13.05
CA ALA A 154 -6.75 -5.76 -12.04
C ALA A 154 -7.03 -4.38 -12.63
N ILE A 155 -6.53 -4.10 -13.84
CA ILE A 155 -6.79 -2.85 -14.57
C ILE A 155 -8.28 -2.72 -14.88
N ILE A 156 -8.91 -3.77 -15.41
CA ILE A 156 -10.35 -3.78 -15.75
C ILE A 156 -11.18 -3.62 -14.48
N GLN A 157 -10.92 -4.41 -13.46
CA GLN A 157 -11.68 -4.36 -12.21
C GLN A 157 -11.58 -2.98 -11.53
N ASN A 158 -10.43 -2.35 -11.61
CA ASN A 158 -10.25 -0.97 -11.15
C ASN A 158 -11.08 0.04 -11.95
N SER A 159 -11.33 -0.21 -13.23
CA SER A 159 -12.14 0.66 -14.07
C SER A 159 -13.63 0.50 -13.81
N ILE A 160 -14.09 -0.72 -13.55
CA ILE A 160 -15.50 -1.05 -13.33
C ILE A 160 -15.95 -0.68 -11.90
N SER A 161 -15.09 -0.88 -10.90
CA SER A 161 -15.44 -0.65 -9.49
C SER A 161 -15.74 0.81 -9.15
N ILE A 162 -15.43 1.75 -10.03
CA ILE A 162 -15.78 3.17 -9.85
C ILE A 162 -17.30 3.39 -9.94
N ASN A 163 -18.01 2.54 -10.65
CA ASN A 163 -19.46 2.69 -10.90
C ASN A 163 -20.33 1.77 -10.02
N GLY A 164 -19.75 0.94 -9.17
CA GLY A 164 -20.50 -0.06 -8.40
C GLY A 164 -20.68 0.27 -6.93
N SER A 165 -21.78 -0.22 -6.36
CA SER A 165 -22.26 -0.03 -4.98
C SER A 165 -21.28 -0.35 -3.84
N LYS A 166 -20.12 -0.94 -4.13
CA LYS A 166 -19.06 -1.18 -3.11
C LYS A 166 -18.40 0.10 -2.59
N PHE A 167 -18.48 1.19 -3.34
CA PHE A 167 -17.97 2.50 -2.90
C PHE A 167 -18.94 3.24 -1.97
N ASN A 168 -20.21 2.86 -1.89
CA ASN A 168 -21.17 3.46 -0.95
C ASN A 168 -20.83 3.19 0.52
N ILE A 169 -20.01 2.17 0.80
CA ILE A 169 -19.47 1.95 2.15
C ILE A 169 -18.46 3.05 2.52
N LEU A 170 -17.78 3.61 1.53
CA LEU A 170 -16.83 4.71 1.73
C LEU A 170 -17.55 6.02 2.08
N ASP A 171 -18.69 6.28 1.47
CA ASP A 171 -19.49 7.48 1.75
C ASP A 171 -20.01 7.47 3.19
N LYS A 172 -20.41 6.33 3.71
CA LYS A 172 -20.89 6.18 5.09
C LYS A 172 -19.83 6.49 6.16
N TYR A 173 -18.55 6.29 5.82
CA TYR A 173 -17.42 6.56 6.72
C TYR A 173 -16.90 7.99 6.66
N TYR A 174 -17.04 8.66 5.50
CA TYR A 174 -16.40 9.94 5.23
C TYR A 174 -17.36 11.10 5.02
N ASP A 175 -18.66 10.88 5.23
CA ASP A 175 -19.71 11.89 4.99
C ASP A 175 -19.63 13.12 5.91
N SER A 176 -18.74 13.12 6.90
CA SER A 176 -18.69 14.20 7.90
C SER A 176 -17.35 14.87 8.13
N LYS A 177 -16.26 14.47 7.45
CA LYS A 177 -14.95 15.10 7.71
C LYS A 177 -14.14 15.33 6.44
N PRO A 178 -13.46 16.49 6.33
CA PRO A 178 -12.53 16.73 5.24
C PRO A 178 -11.47 15.62 5.26
N LYS A 179 -11.34 14.89 4.16
CA LYS A 179 -10.25 13.93 3.95
C LYS A 179 -8.96 14.71 4.13
N SER A 180 -8.18 14.32 5.13
CA SER A 180 -7.05 15.12 5.58
C SER A 180 -5.99 15.28 4.49
N SER A 181 -5.27 16.37 4.59
CA SER A 181 -3.98 16.57 3.95
C SER A 181 -3.12 15.30 4.06
N LYS A 182 -2.32 15.01 3.04
CA LYS A 182 -1.37 13.89 2.98
C LYS A 182 -0.68 13.65 4.32
N PRO A 183 -0.62 12.41 4.82
CA PRO A 183 0.01 12.12 6.11
C PRO A 183 1.45 12.62 6.14
N LYS A 184 1.92 13.09 7.30
CA LYS A 184 3.27 13.66 7.48
C LYS A 184 4.42 12.75 6.99
N HIS A 185 4.20 11.45 6.91
CA HIS A 185 5.19 10.44 6.47
C HIS A 185 5.14 10.12 4.97
N TYR A 186 4.36 10.86 4.21
CA TYR A 186 4.20 10.70 2.76
C TYR A 186 5.28 11.52 2.00
N THR A 187 6.53 11.27 2.33
CA THR A 187 7.62 12.19 1.99
C THR A 187 8.30 11.88 0.66
N ILE A 188 8.27 10.65 0.20
CA ILE A 188 8.97 10.24 -1.01
C ILE A 188 8.03 10.33 -2.20
N LYS A 189 8.39 11.17 -3.17
CA LYS A 189 7.57 11.41 -4.37
C LYS A 189 7.32 10.13 -5.18
N SER A 190 8.36 9.34 -5.43
CA SER A 190 8.25 8.09 -6.17
C SER A 190 9.37 7.13 -5.81
N ILE A 191 9.03 6.00 -5.21
CA ILE A 191 9.99 4.93 -4.93
C ILE A 191 10.46 4.24 -6.21
N LEU A 192 9.63 4.20 -7.26
CA LEU A 192 10.02 3.68 -8.57
C LEU A 192 11.17 4.49 -9.16
N VAL A 193 11.07 5.83 -9.13
CA VAL A 193 12.14 6.71 -9.62
C VAL A 193 13.41 6.54 -8.79
N GLN A 194 13.29 6.48 -7.46
CA GLN A 194 14.45 6.27 -6.59
C GLN A 194 15.16 4.95 -6.91
N TYR A 195 14.39 3.88 -7.04
CA TYR A 195 14.91 2.52 -7.18
C TYR A 195 15.46 2.25 -8.60
N PHE A 196 14.68 2.57 -9.65
CA PHE A 196 15.03 2.19 -11.04
C PHE A 196 15.87 3.24 -11.77
N PHE A 197 15.68 4.52 -11.49
CA PHE A 197 16.35 5.59 -12.24
C PHE A 197 17.49 6.25 -11.47
N ARG A 198 17.40 6.33 -10.12
CA ARG A 198 18.44 6.94 -9.28
C ARG A 198 19.37 5.93 -8.63
N GLY A 199 19.17 4.63 -8.83
CA GLY A 199 19.99 3.58 -8.28
C GLY A 199 19.91 3.40 -6.75
N ARG A 200 18.98 4.09 -6.06
CA ARG A 200 18.77 3.98 -4.62
C ARG A 200 18.01 2.71 -4.32
N LYS A 201 18.75 1.64 -4.09
CA LYS A 201 18.18 0.29 -3.94
C LYS A 201 17.76 -0.06 -2.53
N LYS A 202 18.31 0.64 -1.53
CA LYS A 202 18.08 0.38 -0.11
C LYS A 202 17.28 1.49 0.53
N PHE A 203 16.55 1.16 1.59
CA PHE A 203 15.85 2.16 2.38
C PHE A 203 16.83 3.19 2.97
N SER A 204 17.99 2.73 3.43
CA SER A 204 19.06 3.59 3.94
C SER A 204 19.63 4.59 2.91
N ASP A 205 19.41 4.37 1.62
CA ASP A 205 19.81 5.31 0.57
C ASP A 205 18.83 6.50 0.45
N LEU A 206 17.67 6.44 1.12
CA LEU A 206 16.62 7.46 1.04
C LEU A 206 16.69 8.52 2.14
N THR A 207 17.46 8.24 3.19
CA THR A 207 17.64 9.09 4.39
C THR A 207 18.81 10.04 4.25
#